data_1b0643ba9d0eb69aaf1959945f321db3
#
_entry.id   1b0643ba9d0eb69aaf1959945f321db3
#
_cell.length_a   1.000
_cell.length_b   1.000
_cell.length_c   1.000
_cell.angle_alpha   90.00
_cell.angle_beta   90.00
_cell.angle_gamma   90.00
#
_symmetry.space_group_name_H-M   'P 1'
#
loop_
_entity.id
_entity.type
_entity.pdbx_description
1 polymer ?
#
loop_
_entity_poly.entity_id
_entity_poly.type
_entity_poly.pdbx_seq_one_letter_code
_entity_poly.pdbx_strand_id
1 'polypeptide(L)'
;MTKSLTVARVLVFAGAAAMLAGCNSATVDVAQNMPSDYRQRHPIAVREKVQSLTVFIGDARGTLTPTQRAEVGALGSRWRREATGGVVIELPVGSPNERAAASAAREIRSILGAAGVPHHAVDIRPYPAQDPVRLGTIRVNYPRMAAETGPCGLWPDDIGPTTDPIHWANKPYWNHGCANQR
;
A
#
# COMPACT_ATOMS: atom_id res chain seq x y z
N MET A 1 37.47 -55.00 -46.49
CA MET A 1 36.49 -55.14 -45.40
C MET A 1 36.85 -54.33 -44.14
N THR A 2 38.11 -53.94 -43.93
CA THR A 2 38.51 -53.21 -42.66
C THR A 2 38.15 -51.74 -42.63
N LYS A 3 38.03 -51.02 -43.76
CA LYS A 3 37.66 -49.58 -43.80
C LYS A 3 36.16 -49.30 -43.37
N SER A 4 35.27 -50.22 -43.67
CA SER A 4 33.85 -50.10 -43.34
C SER A 4 33.60 -50.19 -41.82
N LEU A 5 34.36 -51.05 -41.14
CA LEU A 5 34.21 -51.21 -39.67
C LEU A 5 34.76 -50.01 -38.92
N THR A 6 35.79 -49.34 -39.42
CA THR A 6 36.34 -48.14 -38.78
C THR A 6 35.41 -46.95 -38.91
N VAL A 7 34.72 -46.73 -40.01
CA VAL A 7 33.77 -45.68 -40.26
C VAL A 7 32.54 -45.91 -39.39
N ALA A 8 32.02 -47.11 -39.23
CA ALA A 8 30.91 -47.44 -38.38
C ALA A 8 31.21 -47.17 -36.87
N ARG A 9 32.42 -47.48 -36.41
CA ARG A 9 32.85 -47.19 -35.03
C ARG A 9 32.96 -45.69 -34.76
N VAL A 10 33.48 -44.91 -35.69
CA VAL A 10 33.57 -43.46 -35.54
C VAL A 10 32.20 -42.80 -35.48
N LEU A 11 31.26 -43.27 -36.31
CA LEU A 11 29.88 -42.75 -36.28
C LEU A 11 29.15 -43.08 -34.97
N VAL A 12 29.36 -44.26 -34.39
CA VAL A 12 28.75 -44.62 -33.08
C VAL A 12 29.34 -43.80 -31.96
N PHE A 13 30.64 -43.56 -31.95
CA PHE A 13 31.25 -42.68 -30.92
C PHE A 13 30.85 -41.21 -31.07
N ALA A 14 30.72 -40.69 -32.29
CA ALA A 14 30.22 -39.35 -32.54
C ALA A 14 28.75 -39.18 -32.10
N GLY A 15 27.91 -40.21 -32.34
CA GLY A 15 26.52 -40.20 -31.87
C GLY A 15 26.40 -40.26 -30.35
N ALA A 16 27.21 -41.05 -29.68
CA ALA A 16 27.24 -41.12 -28.21
C ALA A 16 27.74 -39.81 -27.58
N ALA A 17 28.72 -39.15 -28.16
CA ALA A 17 29.22 -37.86 -27.69
C ALA A 17 28.17 -36.73 -27.87
N ALA A 18 27.37 -36.75 -28.92
CA ALA A 18 26.29 -35.79 -29.15
C ALA A 18 25.13 -35.95 -28.15
N MET A 19 24.87 -37.18 -27.68
CA MET A 19 23.85 -37.41 -26.66
C MET A 19 24.28 -36.93 -25.26
N LEU A 20 25.57 -36.90 -24.95
CA LEU A 20 26.06 -36.37 -23.66
C LEU A 20 26.13 -34.83 -23.64
N ALA A 21 26.15 -34.16 -24.78
CA ALA A 21 26.14 -32.70 -24.85
C ALA A 21 24.74 -32.08 -24.61
N GLY A 22 23.68 -32.90 -24.65
CA GLY A 22 22.28 -32.43 -24.47
C GLY A 22 21.85 -32.15 -23.05
N CYS A 23 22.65 -32.43 -22.04
CA CYS A 23 22.31 -32.14 -20.64
C CYS A 23 22.95 -30.85 -20.12
N ASN A 24 23.14 -29.86 -20.97
CA ASN A 24 23.37 -28.51 -20.48
C ASN A 24 22.01 -27.87 -20.26
N SER A 25 21.29 -28.32 -19.22
CA SER A 25 20.25 -27.52 -18.63
C SER A 25 20.92 -26.22 -18.16
N ALA A 26 20.75 -25.17 -18.94
CA ALA A 26 20.95 -23.83 -18.44
C ALA A 26 20.05 -23.72 -17.23
N THR A 27 20.55 -24.07 -16.05
CA THR A 27 19.98 -23.64 -14.80
C THR A 27 20.10 -22.13 -14.86
N VAL A 28 19.03 -21.49 -15.34
CA VAL A 28 18.85 -20.07 -15.11
C VAL A 28 18.82 -19.97 -13.60
N ASP A 29 19.92 -19.48 -13.05
CA ASP A 29 20.10 -19.37 -11.61
C ASP A 29 19.19 -18.21 -11.15
N VAL A 30 17.88 -18.51 -11.04
CA VAL A 30 16.86 -17.58 -10.56
C VAL A 30 17.21 -17.10 -9.15
N ALA A 31 17.97 -17.92 -8.42
CA ALA A 31 18.48 -17.57 -7.10
C ALA A 31 19.51 -16.42 -7.14
N GLN A 32 20.24 -16.23 -8.25
CA GLN A 32 21.24 -15.15 -8.34
C GLN A 32 20.60 -13.76 -8.57
N ASN A 33 19.39 -13.70 -9.10
CA ASN A 33 18.69 -12.43 -9.32
C ASN A 33 17.75 -12.03 -8.18
N MET A 34 17.56 -12.89 -7.18
CA MET A 34 16.68 -12.61 -6.06
C MET A 34 17.49 -12.08 -4.89
N PRO A 35 17.29 -10.80 -4.49
CA PRO A 35 18.03 -10.25 -3.36
C PRO A 35 17.82 -11.11 -2.12
N SER A 36 18.91 -11.51 -1.45
CA SER A 36 18.85 -12.26 -0.21
C SER A 36 18.33 -11.39 0.95
N ASP A 37 18.56 -10.08 0.88
CA ASP A 37 18.06 -9.13 1.86
C ASP A 37 16.58 -8.79 1.58
N TYR A 38 15.72 -9.04 2.58
CA TYR A 38 14.29 -8.72 2.50
C TYR A 38 14.01 -7.21 2.30
N ARG A 39 14.93 -6.34 2.73
CA ARG A 39 14.81 -4.89 2.55
C ARG A 39 14.90 -4.49 1.08
N GLN A 40 15.66 -5.23 0.30
CA GLN A 40 15.73 -5.03 -1.15
C GLN A 40 14.51 -5.60 -1.87
N ARG A 41 13.96 -6.70 -1.37
CA ARG A 41 12.72 -7.29 -1.89
C ARG A 41 11.47 -6.48 -1.57
N HIS A 42 11.44 -5.91 -0.37
CA HIS A 42 10.32 -5.12 0.14
C HIS A 42 10.81 -3.75 0.63
N PRO A 43 11.20 -2.85 -0.28
CA PRO A 43 11.70 -1.54 0.11
C PRO A 43 10.61 -0.72 0.79
N ILE A 44 10.98 -0.05 1.88
CA ILE A 44 10.11 0.94 2.51
C ILE A 44 10.18 2.21 1.67
N ALA A 45 9.07 2.57 1.05
CA ALA A 45 8.93 3.86 0.38
C ALA A 45 8.35 4.89 1.34
N VAL A 46 8.92 6.08 1.36
CA VAL A 46 8.32 7.23 2.06
C VAL A 46 7.46 7.96 1.05
N ARG A 47 6.16 8.00 1.31
CA ARG A 47 5.17 8.64 0.41
C ARG A 47 4.25 9.56 1.19
N GLU A 48 3.73 10.56 0.50
CA GLU A 48 2.67 11.38 1.05
C GLU A 48 1.37 10.60 1.10
N LYS A 49 0.75 10.55 2.27
CA LYS A 49 -0.55 9.92 2.52
C LYS A 49 -1.50 10.92 3.16
N VAL A 50 -2.78 10.73 2.90
CA VAL A 50 -3.82 11.52 3.53
C VAL A 50 -4.22 10.88 4.85
N GLN A 51 -4.08 11.63 5.95
CA GLN A 51 -4.67 11.29 7.23
C GLN A 51 -6.10 11.81 7.25
N SER A 52 -7.07 10.94 7.51
CA SER A 52 -8.50 11.26 7.49
C SER A 52 -9.17 10.97 8.83
N LEU A 53 -10.09 11.86 9.22
CA LEU A 53 -11.03 11.68 10.30
C LEU A 53 -12.45 11.88 9.76
N THR A 54 -13.31 10.88 9.91
CA THR A 54 -14.72 10.97 9.50
C THR A 54 -15.58 11.28 10.72
N VAL A 55 -16.36 12.37 10.65
CA VAL A 55 -17.25 12.81 11.70
C VAL A 55 -18.70 12.63 11.27
N PHE A 56 -19.46 11.87 12.05
CA PHE A 56 -20.87 11.61 11.81
C PHE A 56 -21.72 12.63 12.57
N ILE A 57 -22.60 13.34 11.85
CA ILE A 57 -23.50 14.35 12.40
C ILE A 57 -24.93 13.97 12.03
N GLY A 58 -25.82 13.99 13.03
CA GLY A 58 -27.25 13.84 12.79
C GLY A 58 -27.87 15.04 12.08
N ASP A 59 -29.12 14.93 11.70
CA ASP A 59 -29.87 15.98 11.02
C ASP A 59 -30.32 17.12 11.96
N ALA A 60 -30.61 16.81 13.25
CA ALA A 60 -31.16 17.75 14.21
C ALA A 60 -30.09 18.55 14.97
N ARG A 61 -28.90 18.03 15.21
CA ARG A 61 -27.85 18.67 16.02
C ARG A 61 -26.60 18.92 15.20
N GLY A 62 -26.31 20.20 14.99
CA GLY A 62 -25.06 20.64 14.36
C GLY A 62 -23.89 20.80 15.34
N THR A 63 -23.87 20.07 16.46
CA THR A 63 -22.80 20.13 17.46
C THR A 63 -22.11 18.81 17.63
N LEU A 64 -20.82 18.86 17.93
CA LEU A 64 -19.99 17.67 18.17
C LEU A 64 -20.26 17.07 19.55
N THR A 65 -20.16 15.75 19.65
CA THR A 65 -20.10 15.07 20.95
C THR A 65 -18.76 15.36 21.64
N PRO A 66 -18.64 15.17 22.98
CA PRO A 66 -17.37 15.34 23.69
C PRO A 66 -16.24 14.46 23.08
N THR A 67 -16.55 13.22 22.68
CA THR A 67 -15.60 12.31 22.04
C THR A 67 -15.11 12.85 20.69
N GLN A 68 -16.04 13.31 19.84
CA GLN A 68 -15.68 13.91 18.55
C GLN A 68 -14.82 15.17 18.70
N ARG A 69 -15.11 16.01 19.72
CA ARG A 69 -14.26 17.18 20.04
C ARG A 69 -12.84 16.75 20.39
N ALA A 70 -12.71 15.72 21.24
CA ALA A 70 -11.40 15.19 21.60
C ALA A 70 -10.65 14.62 20.41
N GLU A 71 -11.32 13.89 19.51
CA GLU A 71 -10.74 13.34 18.28
C GLU A 71 -10.25 14.44 17.33
N VAL A 72 -11.06 15.49 17.11
CA VAL A 72 -10.66 16.66 16.31
C VAL A 72 -9.49 17.39 16.94
N GLY A 73 -9.47 17.59 18.25
CA GLY A 73 -8.35 18.19 18.96
C GLY A 73 -7.07 17.37 18.86
N ALA A 74 -7.19 16.04 18.97
CA ALA A 74 -6.07 15.11 18.77
C ALA A 74 -5.54 15.14 17.32
N LEU A 75 -6.46 15.27 16.34
CA LEU A 75 -6.08 15.42 14.94
C LEU A 75 -5.30 16.73 14.71
N GLY A 76 -5.74 17.86 15.25
CA GLY A 76 -5.04 19.14 15.18
C GLY A 76 -3.64 19.05 15.82
N SER A 77 -3.53 18.38 16.97
CA SER A 77 -2.25 18.16 17.64
C SER A 77 -1.29 17.28 16.81
N ARG A 78 -1.81 16.27 16.12
CA ARG A 78 -1.02 15.45 15.18
C ARG A 78 -0.60 16.25 13.96
N TRP A 79 -1.51 17.01 13.37
CA TRP A 79 -1.21 17.90 12.24
C TRP A 79 0.03 18.75 12.49
N ARG A 80 0.16 19.38 13.66
CA ARG A 80 1.33 20.20 14.01
C ARG A 80 2.66 19.44 14.00
N ARG A 81 2.66 18.14 14.17
CA ARG A 81 3.87 17.32 14.25
C ARG A 81 4.27 16.66 12.93
N GLU A 82 3.28 16.34 12.09
CA GLU A 82 3.53 15.46 10.95
C GLU A 82 2.98 15.95 9.61
N ALA A 83 2.16 17.00 9.60
CA ALA A 83 1.52 17.46 8.37
C ALA A 83 2.53 18.11 7.40
N THR A 84 2.35 17.83 6.13
CA THR A 84 3.07 18.43 5.01
C THR A 84 2.28 19.54 4.32
N GLY A 85 0.97 19.65 4.65
CA GLY A 85 0.09 20.65 4.05
C GLY A 85 -1.06 21.07 4.96
N GLY A 86 -2.01 21.84 4.44
CA GLY A 86 -3.17 22.33 5.17
C GLY A 86 -4.19 21.23 5.51
N VAL A 87 -5.16 21.59 6.34
CA VAL A 87 -6.32 20.75 6.66
C VAL A 87 -7.46 21.08 5.70
N VAL A 88 -8.07 20.07 5.14
CA VAL A 88 -9.28 20.18 4.31
C VAL A 88 -10.45 19.57 5.07
N ILE A 89 -11.51 20.39 5.26
CA ILE A 89 -12.80 19.94 5.81
C ILE A 89 -13.77 19.78 4.66
N GLU A 90 -14.14 18.54 4.35
CA GLU A 90 -15.10 18.22 3.30
C GLU A 90 -16.50 18.16 3.88
N LEU A 91 -17.43 18.94 3.31
CA LEU A 91 -18.81 19.06 3.75
C LEU A 91 -19.78 18.42 2.74
N PRO A 92 -20.74 17.63 3.21
CA PRO A 92 -21.77 17.08 2.34
C PRO A 92 -22.76 18.18 1.91
N VAL A 93 -23.05 18.26 0.61
CA VAL A 93 -24.06 19.11 0.01
C VAL A 93 -25.16 18.24 -0.60
N GLY A 94 -26.41 18.64 -0.44
CA GLY A 94 -27.57 17.88 -0.91
C GLY A 94 -27.97 16.71 0.01
N SER A 95 -27.42 16.63 1.21
CA SER A 95 -27.80 15.64 2.23
C SER A 95 -28.81 16.22 3.22
N PRO A 96 -29.64 15.41 3.90
CA PRO A 96 -30.62 15.89 4.89
C PRO A 96 -30.00 16.68 6.04
N ASN A 97 -28.73 16.37 6.39
CA ASN A 97 -28.00 17.01 7.49
C ASN A 97 -27.03 18.11 7.05
N GLU A 98 -27.13 18.64 5.84
CA GLU A 98 -26.21 19.65 5.30
C GLU A 98 -26.05 20.86 6.24
N ARG A 99 -27.18 21.41 6.77
CA ARG A 99 -27.16 22.55 7.68
C ARG A 99 -26.46 22.21 9.02
N ALA A 100 -26.73 21.02 9.54
CA ALA A 100 -26.10 20.53 10.76
C ALA A 100 -24.59 20.32 10.53
N ALA A 101 -24.19 19.75 9.40
CA ALA A 101 -22.80 19.57 9.01
C ALA A 101 -22.06 20.91 8.88
N ALA A 102 -22.68 21.93 8.26
CA ALA A 102 -22.11 23.27 8.16
C ALA A 102 -21.92 23.94 9.53
N SER A 103 -22.84 23.72 10.48
CA SER A 103 -22.67 24.18 11.86
C SER A 103 -21.52 23.46 12.57
N ALA A 104 -21.47 22.14 12.49
CA ALA A 104 -20.40 21.33 13.08
C ALA A 104 -19.02 21.67 12.48
N ALA A 105 -18.93 22.01 11.20
CA ALA A 105 -17.68 22.42 10.58
C ALA A 105 -17.10 23.71 11.17
N ARG A 106 -17.94 24.66 11.57
CA ARG A 106 -17.48 25.87 12.27
C ARG A 106 -16.88 25.51 13.63
N GLU A 107 -17.51 24.58 14.36
CA GLU A 107 -16.98 24.07 15.63
C GLU A 107 -15.65 23.32 15.42
N ILE A 108 -15.57 22.45 14.40
CA ILE A 108 -14.32 21.75 14.02
C ILE A 108 -13.19 22.76 13.75
N ARG A 109 -13.48 23.81 12.96
CA ARG A 109 -12.48 24.85 12.66
C ARG A 109 -12.02 25.58 13.92
N SER A 110 -12.90 25.85 14.83
CA SER A 110 -12.57 26.48 16.14
C SER A 110 -11.65 25.58 16.97
N ILE A 111 -11.97 24.28 17.06
CA ILE A 111 -11.16 23.29 17.80
C ILE A 111 -9.78 23.13 17.16
N LEU A 112 -9.70 23.03 15.84
CA LEU A 112 -8.43 22.99 15.12
C LEU A 112 -7.58 24.23 15.40
N GLY A 113 -8.20 25.43 15.40
CA GLY A 113 -7.53 26.67 15.76
C GLY A 113 -7.00 26.65 17.20
N ALA A 114 -7.78 26.18 18.15
CA ALA A 114 -7.36 25.99 19.55
C ALA A 114 -6.21 24.96 19.68
N ALA A 115 -6.18 23.93 18.82
CA ALA A 115 -5.10 22.96 18.75
C ALA A 115 -3.83 23.50 18.03
N GLY A 116 -3.88 24.74 17.51
CA GLY A 116 -2.75 25.43 16.90
C GLY A 116 -2.65 25.29 15.37
N VAL A 117 -3.73 24.91 14.68
CA VAL A 117 -3.82 24.96 13.23
C VAL A 117 -4.19 26.39 12.81
N PRO A 118 -3.36 27.08 12.01
CA PRO A 118 -3.67 28.45 11.56
C PRO A 118 -4.94 28.50 10.71
N HIS A 119 -5.73 29.56 10.82
CA HIS A 119 -6.97 29.68 10.06
C HIS A 119 -6.79 29.64 8.53
N HIS A 120 -5.69 30.16 8.03
CA HIS A 120 -5.35 30.13 6.61
C HIS A 120 -4.94 28.73 6.11
N ALA A 121 -4.58 27.83 7.01
CA ALA A 121 -4.26 26.44 6.69
C ALA A 121 -5.49 25.53 6.72
N VAL A 122 -6.69 26.05 7.03
CA VAL A 122 -7.93 25.27 7.04
C VAL A 122 -8.80 25.69 5.87
N ASP A 123 -8.99 24.80 4.92
CA ASP A 123 -9.85 24.95 3.76
C ASP A 123 -11.16 24.15 3.95
N ILE A 124 -12.28 24.69 3.46
CA ILE A 124 -13.59 24.02 3.50
C ILE A 124 -14.03 23.76 2.06
N ARG A 125 -14.26 22.48 1.74
CA ARG A 125 -14.66 22.05 0.42
C ARG A 125 -15.99 21.32 0.43
N PRO A 126 -16.98 21.73 -0.37
CA PRO A 126 -18.20 20.97 -0.55
C PRO A 126 -17.95 19.70 -1.37
N TYR A 127 -18.66 18.63 -1.03
CA TYR A 127 -18.76 17.46 -1.90
C TYR A 127 -20.24 17.05 -2.04
N PRO A 128 -20.70 16.60 -3.21
CA PRO A 128 -22.07 16.14 -3.41
C PRO A 128 -22.32 14.84 -2.64
N ALA A 129 -23.43 14.80 -1.90
CA ALA A 129 -23.88 13.57 -1.27
C ALA A 129 -24.23 12.54 -2.35
N GLN A 130 -23.74 11.31 -2.20
CA GLN A 130 -24.03 10.22 -3.14
C GLN A 130 -25.51 9.80 -3.14
N ASP A 131 -26.17 9.96 -2.00
CA ASP A 131 -27.57 9.63 -1.78
C ASP A 131 -28.23 10.80 -1.04
N PRO A 132 -29.25 11.46 -1.63
CA PRO A 132 -29.91 12.59 -1.00
C PRO A 132 -30.79 12.21 0.20
N VAL A 133 -31.05 10.94 0.42
CA VAL A 133 -31.83 10.42 1.55
C VAL A 133 -30.95 10.08 2.75
N ARG A 134 -29.67 9.77 2.53
CA ARG A 134 -28.73 9.41 3.59
C ARG A 134 -28.04 10.61 4.19
N LEU A 135 -27.74 10.50 5.47
CA LEU A 135 -26.93 11.51 6.17
C LEU A 135 -25.51 11.51 5.59
N GLY A 136 -25.05 12.70 5.24
CA GLY A 136 -23.67 12.91 4.81
C GLY A 136 -22.71 12.97 6.02
N THR A 137 -21.42 12.70 5.77
CA THR A 137 -20.37 12.75 6.80
C THR A 137 -19.45 13.91 6.54
N ILE A 138 -18.91 14.52 7.61
CA ILE A 138 -17.82 15.48 7.49
C ILE A 138 -16.51 14.70 7.47
N ARG A 139 -15.61 15.01 6.52
CA ARG A 139 -14.27 14.43 6.46
C ARG A 139 -13.25 15.53 6.72
N VAL A 140 -12.35 15.28 7.67
CA VAL A 140 -11.27 16.21 8.00
C VAL A 140 -9.96 15.54 7.62
N ASN A 141 -9.30 16.08 6.61
CA ASN A 141 -8.17 15.45 5.93
C ASN A 141 -6.95 16.37 5.98
N TYR A 142 -5.74 15.79 6.12
CA TYR A 142 -4.49 16.50 5.87
C TYR A 142 -3.43 15.55 5.31
N PRO A 143 -2.50 16.03 4.46
CA PRO A 143 -1.40 15.24 3.95
C PRO A 143 -0.28 15.11 4.98
N ARG A 144 0.37 13.95 5.02
CA ARG A 144 1.56 13.67 5.83
C ARG A 144 2.48 12.69 5.14
N MET A 145 3.76 12.72 5.45
CA MET A 145 4.68 11.67 5.02
C MET A 145 4.45 10.41 5.86
N ALA A 146 4.35 9.29 5.19
CA ALA A 146 4.23 7.98 5.83
C ALA A 146 5.15 6.97 5.16
N ALA A 147 5.75 6.11 5.96
CA ALA A 147 6.42 4.93 5.45
C ALA A 147 5.39 3.95 4.92
N GLU A 148 5.63 3.40 3.75
CA GLU A 148 4.78 2.42 3.10
C GLU A 148 5.64 1.24 2.66
N THR A 149 5.31 0.07 3.17
CA THR A 149 5.79 -1.18 2.61
C THR A 149 4.91 -1.55 1.42
N GLY A 150 5.52 -2.07 0.36
CA GLY A 150 4.78 -2.61 -0.77
C GLY A 150 3.77 -3.68 -0.33
N PRO A 151 2.90 -4.14 -1.24
CA PRO A 151 1.94 -5.19 -0.93
C PRO A 151 2.66 -6.47 -0.48
N CYS A 152 2.30 -6.97 0.71
CA CYS A 152 2.74 -8.27 1.20
C CYS A 152 1.77 -9.36 0.72
N GLY A 153 2.27 -10.60 0.55
CA GLY A 153 1.43 -11.72 0.10
C GLY A 153 1.44 -11.96 -1.40
N LEU A 154 2.06 -11.09 -2.18
CA LEU A 154 2.32 -11.33 -3.60
C LEU A 154 3.53 -12.28 -3.73
N TRP A 155 3.34 -13.34 -4.51
CA TRP A 155 4.41 -14.28 -4.85
C TRP A 155 4.85 -13.99 -6.28
N PRO A 156 6.16 -13.98 -6.56
CA PRO A 156 6.63 -13.94 -7.94
C PRO A 156 6.10 -15.14 -8.72
N ASP A 157 5.71 -14.94 -9.96
CA ASP A 157 5.16 -15.99 -10.83
C ASP A 157 6.19 -17.11 -11.10
N ASP A 158 7.47 -16.79 -11.01
CA ASP A 158 8.60 -17.70 -11.19
C ASP A 158 8.86 -18.62 -9.97
N ILE A 159 8.28 -18.35 -8.81
CA ILE A 159 8.30 -19.28 -7.64
C ILE A 159 7.28 -20.42 -7.81
N GLY A 160 6.57 -20.46 -8.91
CA GLY A 160 5.53 -21.42 -9.24
C GLY A 160 6.00 -22.89 -9.28
N PRO A 161 5.63 -23.63 -10.28
CA PRO A 161 5.84 -25.07 -10.33
C PRO A 161 7.29 -25.42 -10.72
N THR A 162 8.22 -25.25 -9.79
CA THR A 162 9.56 -25.81 -9.96
C THR A 162 9.62 -27.15 -9.23
N THR A 163 10.33 -28.10 -9.84
CA THR A 163 10.64 -29.39 -9.23
C THR A 163 11.77 -29.31 -8.21
N ASP A 164 12.33 -28.11 -8.02
CA ASP A 164 13.45 -27.89 -7.09
C ASP A 164 12.95 -27.75 -5.65
N PRO A 165 13.34 -28.66 -4.73
CA PRO A 165 12.96 -28.63 -3.34
C PRO A 165 13.39 -27.34 -2.61
N ILE A 166 14.49 -26.73 -3.03
CA ILE A 166 15.02 -25.50 -2.41
C ILE A 166 14.06 -24.33 -2.62
N HIS A 167 13.45 -24.21 -3.78
CA HIS A 167 12.45 -23.20 -4.05
C HIS A 167 11.19 -23.38 -3.19
N TRP A 168 10.78 -24.63 -2.97
CA TRP A 168 9.65 -24.94 -2.08
C TRP A 168 9.95 -24.60 -0.62
N ALA A 169 11.15 -24.92 -0.16
CA ALA A 169 11.57 -24.65 1.22
C ALA A 169 11.63 -23.15 1.54
N ASN A 170 12.01 -22.31 0.55
CA ASN A 170 12.13 -20.87 0.74
C ASN A 170 10.82 -20.09 0.53
N LYS A 171 9.79 -20.71 -0.01
CA LYS A 171 8.50 -20.08 -0.27
C LYS A 171 7.87 -19.41 0.95
N PRO A 172 7.85 -20.02 2.16
CA PRO A 172 7.32 -19.37 3.37
C PRO A 172 8.07 -18.11 3.78
N TYR A 173 9.36 -18.00 3.43
CA TYR A 173 10.21 -16.87 3.84
C TYR A 173 10.14 -15.67 2.90
N TRP A 174 9.50 -15.79 1.74
CA TRP A 174 9.41 -14.69 0.77
C TRP A 174 8.86 -13.40 1.40
N ASN A 175 7.77 -13.51 2.15
CA ASN A 175 7.07 -12.39 2.78
C ASN A 175 7.48 -12.15 4.25
N HIS A 176 8.43 -12.93 4.80
CA HIS A 176 8.80 -12.83 6.21
C HIS A 176 9.25 -11.42 6.61
N GLY A 177 10.14 -10.80 5.83
CA GLY A 177 10.59 -9.43 6.07
C GLY A 177 9.51 -8.38 5.89
N CYS A 178 8.53 -8.61 5.00
CA CYS A 178 7.42 -7.70 4.78
C CYS A 178 6.51 -7.59 6.02
N ALA A 179 6.25 -8.70 6.71
CA ALA A 179 5.47 -8.71 7.94
C ALA A 179 6.15 -7.92 9.07
N ASN A 180 7.48 -7.97 9.15
CA ASN A 180 8.25 -7.24 10.16
C ASN A 180 8.35 -5.73 9.91
N GLN A 181 8.07 -5.27 8.68
CA GLN A 181 8.11 -3.85 8.31
C GLN A 181 6.75 -3.15 8.42
N ARG A 182 5.69 -3.90 8.67
CA ARG A 182 4.32 -3.41 8.80
C ARG A 182 3.99 -3.03 10.23
#